data_be09a4113ebc85c747c5baeeddd7ffd8
#
_entry.id   be09a4113ebc85c747c5baeeddd7ffd8
#
_cell.length_a   1.000
_cell.length_b   1.000
_cell.length_c   1.000
_cell.angle_alpha   90.00
_cell.angle_beta   90.00
_cell.angle_gamma   90.00
#
_symmetry.space_group_name_H-M   'P 1'
#
loop_
_entity.id
_entity.type
_entity.pdbx_description
1 polymer ?
#
loop_
_entity_poly.entity_id
_entity_poly.type
_entity_poly.pdbx_seq_one_letter_code
_entity_poly.pdbx_strand_id
1 'polypeptide(L)'
;MLWSKRQQRFFNAWQGVFLRIGRIFGKDDYMEFQIQVLDKNSKARLGVIKTAHGEIPTPIFMPVGTVGSVKGVHQRELSDDINARIILGNTYHLYLRPGTDILERAGGLHRFIGWDRPILTDSGGYQVYSLSATRKIKEEGVKFKSHIDGSSHIFSPESVMGIERSIGADIIMAFDECTPYPCEYSYARASMEMTHRWLDRCVSYLAEHPEKYGYPQSLFPIVQGSTYRDLRRISAEKIASVGADGNAIGGLSVGEPHEVMYEMVDLVCGILPSDRPRYLMGVGTPANILENIALGIDMMDCVMPTRNARNGMLFTAEGTINIKNRKWADDFSPIDLAGYTWVDTAYTKAYLRHLFAADEFLGKQIASVHNLGFYLWLVEQAREHIKAGDFSVWKDMMVRKLDTRL
;
A
#
# COMPACT_ATOMS: atom_id res chain seq x y z
N MET A 1 14.66 -32.62 -28.83
CA MET A 1 13.69 -31.67 -29.41
C MET A 1 14.39 -30.35 -29.68
N LEU A 2 14.58 -29.99 -30.96
CA LEU A 2 15.25 -28.76 -31.36
C LEU A 2 14.25 -27.60 -31.32
N TRP A 3 14.53 -26.61 -30.50
CA TRP A 3 13.76 -25.39 -30.41
C TRP A 3 13.78 -24.63 -31.74
N SER A 4 12.65 -24.04 -32.16
CA SER A 4 12.61 -23.20 -33.35
C SER A 4 13.50 -21.95 -33.17
N LYS A 5 14.07 -21.42 -34.28
CA LYS A 5 14.89 -20.17 -34.23
C LYS A 5 14.19 -18.98 -33.57
N ARG A 6 12.86 -18.97 -33.55
CA ARG A 6 12.04 -17.96 -32.90
C ARG A 6 12.00 -18.15 -31.37
N GLN A 7 11.91 -19.40 -30.91
CA GLN A 7 11.98 -19.77 -29.47
C GLN A 7 13.40 -19.55 -28.93
N GLN A 8 14.44 -19.83 -29.73
CA GLN A 8 15.83 -19.57 -29.33
C GLN A 8 16.13 -18.06 -29.22
N ARG A 9 15.57 -17.20 -30.10
CA ARG A 9 15.68 -15.74 -29.98
C ARG A 9 14.93 -15.21 -28.76
N PHE A 10 13.75 -15.77 -28.45
CA PHE A 10 13.00 -15.44 -27.22
C PHE A 10 13.81 -15.84 -25.98
N PHE A 11 14.37 -17.05 -25.95
CA PHE A 11 15.17 -17.55 -24.83
C PHE A 11 16.45 -16.73 -24.61
N ASN A 12 17.15 -16.38 -25.68
CA ASN A 12 18.37 -15.56 -25.62
C ASN A 12 18.07 -14.08 -25.21
N ALA A 13 16.93 -13.52 -25.66
CA ALA A 13 16.48 -12.22 -25.21
C ALA A 13 16.13 -12.26 -23.69
N TRP A 14 15.50 -13.36 -23.23
CA TRP A 14 15.21 -13.59 -21.84
C TRP A 14 16.45 -13.80 -20.97
N GLN A 15 17.46 -14.54 -21.45
CA GLN A 15 18.74 -14.68 -20.75
C GLN A 15 19.46 -13.33 -20.62
N GLY A 16 19.39 -12.47 -21.64
CA GLY A 16 19.92 -11.10 -21.57
C GLY A 16 19.21 -10.22 -20.53
N VAL A 17 17.90 -10.40 -20.39
CA VAL A 17 17.08 -9.73 -19.33
C VAL A 17 17.40 -10.32 -17.96
N PHE A 18 17.49 -11.65 -17.81
CA PHE A 18 17.89 -12.31 -16.55
C PHE A 18 19.30 -11.91 -16.08
N LEU A 19 20.27 -11.78 -16.97
CA LEU A 19 21.61 -11.32 -16.64
C LEU A 19 21.65 -9.82 -16.27
N ARG A 20 20.75 -9.01 -16.86
CA ARG A 20 20.56 -7.61 -16.48
C ARG A 20 19.83 -7.47 -15.14
N ILE A 21 18.79 -8.27 -14.92
CA ILE A 21 18.05 -8.33 -13.63
C ILE A 21 18.99 -8.72 -12.49
N GLY A 22 19.84 -9.73 -12.68
CA GLY A 22 20.84 -10.13 -11.67
C GLY A 22 21.92 -9.09 -11.39
N ARG A 23 22.08 -8.07 -12.26
CA ARG A 23 22.94 -6.89 -12.00
C ARG A 23 22.20 -5.74 -11.31
N ILE A 24 20.88 -5.63 -11.54
CA ILE A 24 20.03 -4.62 -10.89
C ILE A 24 19.80 -4.99 -9.44
N PHE A 25 19.63 -6.28 -9.15
CA PHE A 25 19.40 -6.85 -7.81
C PHE A 25 20.69 -7.54 -7.31
N GLY A 26 21.81 -6.80 -7.28
CA GLY A 26 23.07 -7.25 -6.67
C GLY A 26 22.84 -7.63 -5.19
N LYS A 27 23.39 -8.78 -4.76
CA LYS A 27 23.00 -9.50 -3.54
C LYS A 27 23.24 -8.78 -2.21
N ASP A 28 23.95 -7.64 -2.15
CA ASP A 28 24.47 -7.10 -0.89
C ASP A 28 23.90 -5.73 -0.47
N ASP A 29 23.07 -5.04 -1.30
CA ASP A 29 22.66 -3.66 -1.05
C ASP A 29 21.13 -3.39 -1.06
N TYR A 30 20.28 -4.42 -1.23
CA TYR A 30 18.84 -4.28 -1.41
C TYR A 30 18.03 -4.76 -0.18
N MET A 31 16.71 -4.55 -0.27
CA MET A 31 15.75 -4.93 0.74
C MET A 31 15.84 -6.44 1.06
N GLU A 32 15.91 -6.77 2.35
CA GLU A 32 15.87 -8.14 2.85
C GLU A 32 14.52 -8.42 3.51
N PHE A 33 13.92 -9.58 3.23
CA PHE A 33 12.73 -10.05 3.94
C PHE A 33 13.02 -11.35 4.68
N GLN A 34 12.89 -11.32 6.01
CA GLN A 34 13.11 -12.46 6.89
C GLN A 34 11.80 -12.92 7.50
N ILE A 35 11.34 -14.12 7.16
CA ILE A 35 10.20 -14.75 7.82
C ILE A 35 10.69 -15.36 9.13
N GLN A 36 10.03 -15.00 10.24
CA GLN A 36 10.36 -15.45 11.59
C GLN A 36 9.43 -16.58 12.06
N VAL A 37 8.12 -16.46 11.77
CA VAL A 37 7.10 -17.43 12.17
C VAL A 37 6.10 -17.62 11.04
N LEU A 38 5.67 -18.86 10.83
CA LEU A 38 4.52 -19.22 10.00
C LEU A 38 3.40 -19.69 10.90
N ASP A 39 2.19 -19.15 10.74
CA ASP A 39 1.01 -19.66 11.44
C ASP A 39 0.67 -21.09 10.97
N LYS A 40 0.27 -21.93 11.89
CA LYS A 40 -0.03 -23.36 11.60
C LYS A 40 -1.41 -23.56 10.98
N ASN A 41 -2.33 -22.63 11.22
CA ASN A 41 -3.75 -22.76 10.90
C ASN A 41 -4.22 -21.83 9.77
N SER A 42 -3.30 -20.98 9.27
CA SER A 42 -3.57 -20.06 8.16
C SER A 42 -2.30 -19.84 7.33
N LYS A 43 -2.37 -18.95 6.32
CA LYS A 43 -1.18 -18.51 5.55
C LYS A 43 -0.51 -17.28 6.17
N ALA A 44 -0.94 -16.86 7.36
CA ALA A 44 -0.35 -15.71 8.05
C ALA A 44 1.12 -15.98 8.41
N ARG A 45 1.93 -14.93 8.34
CA ARG A 45 3.37 -15.01 8.61
C ARG A 45 3.86 -13.77 9.33
N LEU A 46 4.69 -13.96 10.33
CA LEU A 46 5.45 -12.92 11.00
C LEU A 46 6.81 -12.78 10.33
N GLY A 47 7.20 -11.58 9.99
CA GLY A 47 8.50 -11.32 9.38
C GLY A 47 8.99 -9.90 9.61
N VAL A 48 10.15 -9.59 9.03
CA VAL A 48 10.75 -8.26 9.04
C VAL A 48 11.30 -7.95 7.66
N ILE A 49 10.95 -6.78 7.14
CA ILE A 49 11.56 -6.21 5.94
C ILE A 49 12.62 -5.21 6.41
N LYS A 50 13.84 -5.33 5.89
CA LYS A 50 14.92 -4.36 6.11
C LYS A 50 15.06 -3.46 4.90
N THR A 51 15.09 -2.16 5.11
CA THR A 51 15.31 -1.14 4.09
C THR A 51 16.44 -0.21 4.50
N ALA A 52 16.82 0.72 3.64
CA ALA A 52 17.84 1.71 3.94
C ALA A 52 17.49 2.62 5.14
N HIS A 53 16.19 2.87 5.38
CA HIS A 53 15.71 3.75 6.46
C HIS A 53 15.13 2.97 7.66
N GLY A 54 15.35 1.67 7.76
CA GLY A 54 15.00 0.88 8.93
C GLY A 54 14.22 -0.39 8.68
N GLU A 55 13.77 -1.01 9.77
CA GLU A 55 13.08 -2.28 9.77
C GLU A 55 11.55 -2.10 9.85
N ILE A 56 10.84 -2.91 9.05
CA ILE A 56 9.39 -2.94 8.97
C ILE A 56 8.92 -4.32 9.45
N PRO A 57 8.37 -4.44 10.67
CA PRO A 57 7.76 -5.68 11.12
C PRO A 57 6.48 -5.96 10.34
N THR A 58 6.29 -7.19 9.87
CA THR A 58 5.11 -7.61 9.10
C THR A 58 4.32 -8.69 9.86
N PRO A 59 2.98 -8.73 9.71
CA PRO A 59 2.12 -7.85 8.90
C PRO A 59 2.15 -6.39 9.34
N ILE A 60 2.00 -5.46 8.39
CA ILE A 60 2.03 -4.01 8.66
C ILE A 60 0.91 -3.27 7.92
N PHE A 61 0.38 -2.22 8.53
CA PHE A 61 -0.47 -1.23 7.90
C PHE A 61 0.32 0.08 7.69
N MET A 62 0.22 0.66 6.50
CA MET A 62 0.93 1.88 6.12
C MET A 62 -0.01 3.09 6.13
N PRO A 63 0.18 4.06 7.05
CA PRO A 63 -0.52 5.34 7.00
C PRO A 63 -0.28 6.07 5.68
N VAL A 64 -1.35 6.60 5.06
CA VAL A 64 -1.25 7.27 3.76
C VAL A 64 -0.98 8.75 3.92
N GLY A 65 0.20 9.17 3.50
CA GLY A 65 0.66 10.54 3.41
C GLY A 65 0.64 11.08 1.97
N THR A 66 -0.53 11.31 1.41
CA THR A 66 -0.78 11.61 -0.02
C THR A 66 0.18 12.62 -0.65
N VAL A 67 0.47 13.71 0.03
CA VAL A 67 1.39 14.78 -0.42
C VAL A 67 2.61 14.91 0.51
N GLY A 68 3.10 13.78 1.02
CA GLY A 68 4.14 13.75 2.06
C GLY A 68 3.61 14.12 3.44
N SER A 69 2.29 14.09 3.64
CA SER A 69 1.64 14.42 4.92
C SER A 69 0.46 13.49 5.17
N VAL A 70 0.48 12.79 6.29
CA VAL A 70 -0.68 12.08 6.83
C VAL A 70 -1.65 13.12 7.39
N LYS A 71 -2.88 13.12 6.87
CA LYS A 71 -3.81 14.23 7.09
C LYS A 71 -4.16 14.45 8.56
N GLY A 72 -3.78 15.64 9.08
CA GLY A 72 -4.09 16.07 10.44
C GLY A 72 -3.19 15.46 11.51
N VAL A 73 -2.06 14.85 11.14
CA VAL A 73 -1.14 14.19 12.08
C VAL A 73 0.29 14.66 11.81
N HIS A 74 1.00 15.07 12.85
CA HIS A 74 2.40 15.45 12.75
C HIS A 74 3.31 14.22 12.63
N GLN A 75 4.49 14.38 11.99
CA GLN A 75 5.50 13.31 11.89
C GLN A 75 5.91 12.79 13.27
N ARG A 76 6.04 13.67 14.28
CA ARG A 76 6.32 13.26 15.66
C ARG A 76 5.24 12.34 16.22
N GLU A 77 3.96 12.64 16.03
CA GLU A 77 2.85 11.78 16.48
C GLU A 77 2.86 10.44 15.73
N LEU A 78 3.21 10.44 14.43
CA LEU A 78 3.35 9.21 13.67
C LEU A 78 4.51 8.34 14.17
N SER A 79 5.66 8.95 14.52
CA SER A 79 6.83 8.22 15.01
C SER A 79 6.71 7.81 16.47
N ASP A 80 6.36 8.74 17.36
CA ASP A 80 6.50 8.57 18.81
C ASP A 80 5.25 7.99 19.46
N ASP A 81 4.06 8.46 19.04
CA ASP A 81 2.79 8.07 19.66
C ASP A 81 2.13 6.90 18.95
N ILE A 82 2.10 6.94 17.60
CA ILE A 82 1.47 5.91 16.75
C ILE A 82 2.44 4.79 16.40
N ASN A 83 3.75 5.08 16.45
CA ASN A 83 4.84 4.16 16.11
C ASN A 83 4.74 3.59 14.68
N ALA A 84 4.33 4.42 13.72
CA ALA A 84 4.32 4.03 12.32
C ALA A 84 5.73 3.69 11.84
N ARG A 85 5.93 2.50 11.30
CA ARG A 85 7.24 2.01 10.83
C ARG A 85 7.52 2.34 9.37
N ILE A 86 6.48 2.65 8.62
CA ILE A 86 6.50 3.00 7.22
C ILE A 86 5.28 3.86 6.92
N ILE A 87 5.40 4.81 6.00
CA ILE A 87 4.28 5.57 5.44
C ILE A 87 4.23 5.41 3.93
N LEU A 88 3.05 5.69 3.34
CA LEU A 88 2.86 5.66 1.90
C LEU A 88 2.69 7.07 1.35
N GLY A 89 3.46 7.43 0.31
CA GLY A 89 3.30 8.63 -0.48
C GLY A 89 2.65 8.35 -1.84
N ASN A 90 1.92 9.32 -2.41
CA ASN A 90 1.32 9.14 -3.73
C ASN A 90 2.12 9.88 -4.81
N THR A 91 2.72 9.15 -5.70
CA THR A 91 3.60 9.66 -6.77
C THR A 91 2.95 10.70 -7.67
N TYR A 92 1.69 10.46 -8.09
CA TYR A 92 0.92 11.44 -8.86
C TYR A 92 0.81 12.80 -8.16
N HIS A 93 0.48 12.79 -6.88
CA HIS A 93 0.31 14.04 -6.12
C HIS A 93 1.65 14.73 -5.86
N LEU A 94 2.68 14.00 -5.51
CA LEU A 94 4.04 14.53 -5.26
C LEU A 94 4.66 15.10 -6.53
N TYR A 95 4.43 14.47 -7.69
CA TYR A 95 4.83 14.99 -9.00
C TYR A 95 4.17 16.32 -9.33
N LEU A 96 2.85 16.44 -9.12
CA LEU A 96 2.14 17.69 -9.40
C LEU A 96 2.46 18.80 -8.37
N ARG A 97 2.66 18.43 -7.11
CA ARG A 97 2.96 19.35 -6.01
C ARG A 97 3.64 18.60 -4.84
N PRO A 98 4.87 18.95 -4.46
CA PRO A 98 5.61 20.18 -4.83
C PRO A 98 6.27 20.12 -6.20
N GLY A 99 6.36 18.96 -6.85
CA GLY A 99 7.11 18.71 -8.09
C GLY A 99 8.49 18.14 -7.84
N THR A 100 9.00 17.39 -8.84
CA THR A 100 10.27 16.66 -8.73
C THR A 100 11.46 17.57 -8.49
N ASP A 101 11.50 18.77 -9.11
CA ASP A 101 12.61 19.72 -8.96
C ASP A 101 12.78 20.19 -7.51
N ILE A 102 11.67 20.38 -6.79
CA ILE A 102 11.71 20.79 -5.38
C ILE A 102 12.18 19.62 -4.52
N LEU A 103 11.66 18.43 -4.78
CA LEU A 103 12.04 17.22 -4.04
C LEU A 103 13.53 16.90 -4.22
N GLU A 104 14.06 17.01 -5.44
CA GLU A 104 15.49 16.79 -5.70
C GLU A 104 16.37 17.81 -4.98
N ARG A 105 16.02 19.09 -4.99
CA ARG A 105 16.77 20.13 -4.25
C ARG A 105 16.71 19.95 -2.74
N ALA A 106 15.63 19.35 -2.23
CA ALA A 106 15.50 19.01 -0.82
C ALA A 106 16.33 17.78 -0.42
N GLY A 107 16.79 16.98 -1.39
CA GLY A 107 17.49 15.71 -1.14
C GLY A 107 16.56 14.52 -0.93
N GLY A 108 15.41 14.51 -1.64
CA GLY A 108 14.39 13.47 -1.61
C GLY A 108 13.26 13.74 -0.62
N LEU A 109 12.23 12.88 -0.68
CA LEU A 109 11.01 13.04 0.12
C LEU A 109 11.29 12.93 1.63
N HIS A 110 12.15 12.01 2.06
CA HIS A 110 12.52 11.84 3.48
C HIS A 110 12.99 13.17 4.10
N ARG A 111 13.93 13.83 3.46
CA ARG A 111 14.44 15.13 3.93
C ARG A 111 13.41 16.24 3.81
N PHE A 112 12.64 16.23 2.73
CA PHE A 112 11.62 17.25 2.48
C PHE A 112 10.54 17.29 3.56
N ILE A 113 10.12 16.13 4.06
CA ILE A 113 9.05 16.04 5.07
C ILE A 113 9.55 15.82 6.51
N GLY A 114 10.87 15.64 6.71
CA GLY A 114 11.45 15.34 8.02
C GLY A 114 11.02 13.97 8.56
N TRP A 115 11.05 12.94 7.71
CA TRP A 115 10.72 11.56 8.06
C TRP A 115 11.93 10.65 7.83
N ASP A 116 12.39 9.99 8.87
CA ASP A 116 13.63 9.19 8.89
C ASP A 116 13.40 7.67 8.81
N ARG A 117 12.14 7.24 8.69
CA ARG A 117 11.73 5.84 8.56
C ARG A 117 11.36 5.50 7.11
N PRO A 118 11.16 4.21 6.77
CA PRO A 118 10.80 3.79 5.42
C PRO A 118 9.61 4.53 4.81
N ILE A 119 9.69 4.74 3.50
CA ILE A 119 8.60 5.26 2.66
C ILE A 119 8.36 4.29 1.52
N LEU A 120 7.08 4.01 1.23
CA LEU A 120 6.63 3.40 -0.02
C LEU A 120 5.93 4.46 -0.87
N THR A 121 6.17 4.49 -2.18
CA THR A 121 5.39 5.31 -3.12
C THR A 121 4.65 4.45 -4.12
N ASP A 122 3.36 4.80 -4.34
CA ASP A 122 2.54 4.13 -5.35
C ASP A 122 2.95 4.51 -6.78
N SER A 123 2.43 3.80 -7.79
CA SER A 123 2.75 4.06 -9.19
C SER A 123 2.16 5.36 -9.76
N GLY A 124 1.19 5.98 -9.08
CA GLY A 124 0.38 7.07 -9.61
C GLY A 124 -0.70 6.63 -10.61
N GLY A 125 -0.71 5.37 -11.05
CA GLY A 125 -1.66 4.86 -12.05
C GLY A 125 -3.12 4.96 -11.62
N TYR A 126 -3.43 4.58 -10.39
CA TYR A 126 -4.78 4.68 -9.83
C TYR A 126 -5.28 6.14 -9.73
N GLN A 127 -4.43 7.09 -9.35
CA GLN A 127 -4.80 8.50 -9.21
C GLN A 127 -5.05 9.13 -10.59
N VAL A 128 -4.26 8.80 -11.59
CA VAL A 128 -4.52 9.18 -12.98
C VAL A 128 -5.86 8.62 -13.45
N TYR A 129 -6.19 7.37 -13.03
CA TYR A 129 -7.48 6.76 -13.30
C TYR A 129 -8.63 7.50 -12.61
N SER A 130 -8.54 7.74 -11.31
CA SER A 130 -9.66 8.21 -10.48
C SER A 130 -9.88 9.71 -10.49
N LEU A 131 -8.82 10.53 -10.71
CA LEU A 131 -8.88 11.99 -10.58
C LEU A 131 -8.89 12.73 -11.91
N SER A 132 -8.51 12.08 -13.03
CA SER A 132 -8.51 12.73 -14.34
C SER A 132 -9.80 12.45 -15.10
N ALA A 133 -10.65 13.47 -15.25
CA ALA A 133 -11.87 13.40 -16.06
C ALA A 133 -11.58 13.11 -17.55
N THR A 134 -10.37 13.48 -18.03
CA THR A 134 -9.93 13.25 -19.41
C THR A 134 -8.58 12.59 -19.42
N ARG A 135 -8.56 11.27 -19.53
CA ARG A 135 -7.34 10.50 -19.73
C ARG A 135 -7.38 9.73 -21.03
N LYS A 136 -6.21 9.54 -21.64
CA LYS A 136 -6.04 8.67 -22.81
C LYS A 136 -4.94 7.67 -22.50
N ILE A 137 -5.30 6.41 -22.38
CA ILE A 137 -4.39 5.29 -22.14
C ILE A 137 -3.97 4.72 -23.50
N LYS A 138 -2.68 4.53 -23.69
CA LYS A 138 -2.05 3.93 -24.85
C LYS A 138 -0.84 3.11 -24.44
N GLU A 139 -0.27 2.35 -25.36
CA GLU A 139 0.92 1.56 -25.11
C GLU A 139 2.12 2.41 -24.64
N GLU A 140 2.23 3.64 -25.15
CA GLU A 140 3.31 4.54 -24.77
C GLU A 140 3.19 5.07 -23.33
N GLY A 141 1.96 5.11 -22.78
CA GLY A 141 1.67 5.63 -21.46
C GLY A 141 0.29 6.29 -21.38
N VAL A 142 0.07 7.08 -20.34
CA VAL A 142 -1.21 7.73 -20.04
C VAL A 142 -1.07 9.24 -20.14
N LYS A 143 -1.82 9.86 -21.07
CA LYS A 143 -1.97 11.32 -21.13
C LYS A 143 -3.15 11.73 -20.26
N PHE A 144 -2.95 12.71 -19.38
CA PHE A 144 -3.98 13.21 -18.47
C PHE A 144 -3.88 14.72 -18.27
N LYS A 145 -4.94 15.30 -17.67
CA LYS A 145 -4.94 16.69 -17.20
C LYS A 145 -4.82 16.75 -15.69
N SER A 146 -3.96 17.62 -15.20
CA SER A 146 -3.83 17.93 -13.78
C SER A 146 -5.16 18.42 -13.20
N HIS A 147 -5.56 17.87 -12.07
CA HIS A 147 -6.75 18.32 -11.32
C HIS A 147 -6.52 19.66 -10.59
N ILE A 148 -5.27 20.13 -10.54
CA ILE A 148 -4.90 21.36 -9.83
C ILE A 148 -5.09 22.59 -10.74
N ASP A 149 -4.59 22.51 -11.98
CA ASP A 149 -4.50 23.65 -12.89
C ASP A 149 -4.91 23.34 -14.35
N GLY A 150 -5.30 22.09 -14.63
CA GLY A 150 -5.72 21.64 -15.96
C GLY A 150 -4.58 21.45 -16.96
N SER A 151 -3.32 21.60 -16.57
CA SER A 151 -2.16 21.35 -17.42
C SER A 151 -2.11 19.90 -17.92
N SER A 152 -1.55 19.69 -19.12
CA SER A 152 -1.46 18.35 -19.73
C SER A 152 -0.14 17.70 -19.38
N HIS A 153 -0.22 16.44 -18.93
CA HIS A 153 0.91 15.61 -18.53
C HIS A 153 0.85 14.26 -19.23
N ILE A 154 1.99 13.58 -19.28
CA ILE A 154 2.11 12.20 -19.76
C ILE A 154 2.88 11.40 -18.72
N PHE A 155 2.30 10.31 -18.24
CA PHE A 155 3.02 9.27 -17.52
C PHE A 155 3.30 8.11 -18.46
N SER A 156 4.58 7.79 -18.65
CA SER A 156 5.04 6.54 -19.23
C SER A 156 5.77 5.74 -18.16
N PRO A 157 6.00 4.43 -18.35
CA PRO A 157 6.80 3.64 -17.41
C PRO A 157 8.13 4.31 -17.08
N GLU A 158 8.84 4.83 -18.09
CA GLU A 158 10.14 5.49 -17.90
C GLU A 158 10.01 6.80 -17.13
N SER A 159 9.01 7.63 -17.46
CA SER A 159 8.84 8.91 -16.77
C SER A 159 8.44 8.71 -15.31
N VAL A 160 7.61 7.70 -15.01
CA VAL A 160 7.21 7.38 -13.63
C VAL A 160 8.41 6.87 -12.84
N MET A 161 9.23 5.99 -13.41
CA MET A 161 10.47 5.54 -12.72
C MET A 161 11.45 6.69 -12.50
N GLY A 162 11.54 7.66 -13.43
CA GLY A 162 12.30 8.88 -13.22
C GLY A 162 11.77 9.76 -12.09
N ILE A 163 10.45 9.87 -11.96
CA ILE A 163 9.77 10.56 -10.84
C ILE A 163 10.07 9.84 -9.52
N GLU A 164 9.98 8.50 -9.48
CA GLU A 164 10.29 7.69 -8.30
C GLU A 164 11.74 7.84 -7.85
N ARG A 165 12.70 7.92 -8.79
CA ARG A 165 14.10 8.25 -8.49
C ARG A 165 14.24 9.65 -7.86
N SER A 166 13.41 10.61 -8.28
CA SER A 166 13.41 11.99 -7.74
C SER A 166 12.74 12.08 -6.37
N ILE A 167 11.71 11.28 -6.12
CA ILE A 167 11.05 11.16 -4.81
C ILE A 167 11.98 10.49 -3.80
N GLY A 168 12.62 9.38 -4.16
CA GLY A 168 13.58 8.68 -3.33
C GLY A 168 12.94 7.87 -2.20
N ALA A 169 11.83 7.20 -2.42
CA ALA A 169 11.24 6.26 -1.47
C ALA A 169 12.06 4.95 -1.41
N ASP A 170 11.98 4.19 -0.29
CA ASP A 170 12.65 2.88 -0.15
C ASP A 170 12.02 1.82 -1.05
N ILE A 171 10.68 1.83 -1.14
CA ILE A 171 9.89 0.92 -1.97
C ILE A 171 9.12 1.74 -2.99
N ILE A 172 9.27 1.38 -4.27
CA ILE A 172 8.62 2.06 -5.40
C ILE A 172 7.77 1.06 -6.18
N MET A 173 6.59 1.50 -6.65
CA MET A 173 5.70 0.64 -7.39
C MET A 173 5.93 0.75 -8.89
N ALA A 174 5.89 -0.37 -9.61
CA ALA A 174 5.89 -0.35 -11.08
C ALA A 174 4.65 0.36 -11.62
N PHE A 175 4.79 1.08 -12.74
CA PHE A 175 3.65 1.75 -13.35
C PHE A 175 2.68 0.73 -13.93
N ASP A 176 1.40 0.84 -13.58
CA ASP A 176 0.34 -0.11 -13.91
C ASP A 176 -0.95 0.57 -14.35
N GLU A 177 -1.86 -0.20 -14.92
CA GLU A 177 -3.25 0.21 -15.14
C GLU A 177 -4.19 -0.56 -14.19
N CYS A 178 -4.85 0.18 -13.30
CA CYS A 178 -5.94 -0.35 -12.48
C CYS A 178 -7.25 -0.28 -13.24
N THR A 179 -7.87 -1.44 -13.51
CA THR A 179 -9.16 -1.52 -14.20
C THR A 179 -10.33 -1.21 -13.25
N PRO A 180 -11.47 -0.67 -13.74
CA PRO A 180 -12.68 -0.53 -12.93
C PRO A 180 -13.29 -1.89 -12.57
N TYR A 181 -14.20 -1.87 -11.59
CA TYR A 181 -15.10 -2.99 -11.33
C TYR A 181 -16.57 -2.53 -11.48
N PRO A 182 -17.44 -3.29 -12.17
CA PRO A 182 -17.12 -4.44 -13.03
C PRO A 182 -16.30 -4.05 -14.27
N CYS A 183 -15.59 -5.01 -14.85
CA CYS A 183 -14.76 -4.81 -16.03
C CYS A 183 -14.98 -5.99 -17.01
N GLU A 184 -15.10 -5.69 -18.30
CA GLU A 184 -15.20 -6.71 -19.33
C GLU A 184 -13.90 -7.53 -19.42
N TYR A 185 -14.02 -8.86 -19.62
CA TYR A 185 -12.87 -9.78 -19.68
C TYR A 185 -11.82 -9.37 -20.71
N SER A 186 -12.27 -8.99 -21.92
CA SER A 186 -11.37 -8.58 -23.00
C SER A 186 -10.57 -7.33 -22.63
N TYR A 187 -11.18 -6.37 -21.94
CA TYR A 187 -10.49 -5.17 -21.47
C TYR A 187 -9.55 -5.50 -20.31
N ALA A 188 -9.99 -6.28 -19.32
CA ALA A 188 -9.15 -6.72 -18.20
C ALA A 188 -7.90 -7.45 -18.69
N ARG A 189 -8.02 -8.31 -19.71
CA ARG A 189 -6.91 -9.01 -20.34
C ARG A 189 -5.95 -8.07 -21.04
N ALA A 190 -6.44 -7.18 -21.88
CA ALA A 190 -5.63 -6.22 -22.63
C ALA A 190 -4.86 -5.28 -21.68
N SER A 191 -5.51 -4.80 -20.63
CA SER A 191 -4.93 -3.97 -19.57
C SER A 191 -3.83 -4.71 -18.80
N MET A 192 -4.08 -5.94 -18.40
CA MET A 192 -3.09 -6.80 -17.73
C MET A 192 -1.85 -7.02 -18.61
N GLU A 193 -2.05 -7.38 -19.89
CA GLU A 193 -0.94 -7.60 -20.84
C GLU A 193 -0.14 -6.31 -21.08
N MET A 194 -0.78 -5.14 -21.11
CA MET A 194 -0.12 -3.84 -21.21
C MET A 194 0.69 -3.53 -19.94
N THR A 195 0.11 -3.76 -18.74
CA THR A 195 0.81 -3.61 -17.45
C THR A 195 2.08 -4.47 -17.40
N HIS A 196 2.04 -5.68 -17.94
CA HIS A 196 3.25 -6.54 -18.03
C HIS A 196 4.34 -5.94 -18.93
N ARG A 197 3.97 -5.38 -20.09
CA ARG A 197 4.93 -4.68 -20.98
C ARG A 197 5.48 -3.41 -20.35
N TRP A 198 4.65 -2.67 -19.63
CA TRP A 198 5.07 -1.50 -18.86
C TRP A 198 6.04 -1.87 -17.73
N LEU A 199 5.81 -2.99 -17.06
CA LEU A 199 6.75 -3.50 -16.05
C LEU A 199 8.12 -3.78 -16.66
N ASP A 200 8.19 -4.45 -17.84
CA ASP A 200 9.46 -4.72 -18.52
C ASP A 200 10.20 -3.41 -18.86
N ARG A 201 9.49 -2.33 -19.20
CA ARG A 201 10.04 -0.99 -19.43
C ARG A 201 10.50 -0.31 -18.14
N CYS A 202 9.74 -0.44 -17.03
CA CYS A 202 10.16 0.06 -15.71
C CYS A 202 11.49 -0.58 -15.29
N VAL A 203 11.60 -1.89 -15.38
CA VAL A 203 12.81 -2.64 -15.04
C VAL A 203 13.98 -2.19 -15.91
N SER A 204 13.78 -2.06 -17.23
CA SER A 204 14.84 -1.60 -18.15
C SER A 204 15.33 -0.20 -17.81
N TYR A 205 14.40 0.74 -17.50
CA TYR A 205 14.76 2.10 -17.11
C TYR A 205 15.59 2.13 -15.83
N LEU A 206 15.17 1.41 -14.80
CA LEU A 206 15.87 1.38 -13.50
C LEU A 206 17.28 0.78 -13.61
N ALA A 207 17.48 -0.15 -14.55
CA ALA A 207 18.81 -0.74 -14.85
C ALA A 207 19.80 0.27 -15.42
N GLU A 208 19.32 1.28 -16.11
CA GLU A 208 20.13 2.30 -16.80
C GLU A 208 20.24 3.59 -15.97
N HIS A 209 19.39 3.77 -14.93
CA HIS A 209 19.30 4.98 -14.13
C HIS A 209 19.45 4.66 -12.64
N PRO A 210 20.65 4.85 -12.06
CA PRO A 210 20.91 4.57 -10.66
C PRO A 210 20.13 5.48 -9.71
N GLU A 211 20.14 5.11 -8.44
CA GLU A 211 19.54 5.87 -7.34
C GLU A 211 20.21 7.25 -7.18
N LYS A 212 19.39 8.25 -6.82
CA LYS A 212 19.88 9.65 -6.72
C LYS A 212 20.48 9.99 -5.36
N TYR A 213 20.12 9.29 -4.30
CA TYR A 213 20.41 9.71 -2.91
C TYR A 213 21.36 8.79 -2.16
N GLY A 214 22.00 7.82 -2.83
CA GLY A 214 23.05 6.97 -2.26
C GLY A 214 22.51 5.82 -1.41
N TYR A 215 21.23 5.46 -1.56
CA TYR A 215 20.62 4.27 -0.98
C TYR A 215 19.72 3.56 -2.01
N PRO A 216 19.55 2.23 -1.89
CA PRO A 216 18.77 1.44 -2.84
C PRO A 216 17.28 1.72 -2.72
N GLN A 217 16.58 1.55 -3.84
CA GLN A 217 15.12 1.57 -3.94
C GLN A 217 14.63 0.24 -4.50
N SER A 218 13.74 -0.44 -3.81
CA SER A 218 13.20 -1.73 -4.24
C SER A 218 11.93 -1.56 -5.06
N LEU A 219 11.93 -2.09 -6.30
CA LEU A 219 10.77 -2.09 -7.19
C LEU A 219 9.82 -3.23 -6.81
N PHE A 220 8.54 -2.91 -6.56
CA PHE A 220 7.47 -3.89 -6.42
C PHE A 220 6.61 -3.90 -7.69
N PRO A 221 6.63 -4.99 -8.47
CA PRO A 221 5.70 -5.22 -9.56
C PRO A 221 4.29 -5.54 -9.04
N ILE A 222 3.26 -5.25 -9.86
CA ILE A 222 1.85 -5.32 -9.47
C ILE A 222 1.12 -6.39 -10.26
N VAL A 223 0.50 -7.34 -9.56
CA VAL A 223 -0.43 -8.32 -10.15
C VAL A 223 -1.75 -7.62 -10.45
N GLN A 224 -2.17 -7.67 -11.73
CA GLN A 224 -3.46 -7.18 -12.21
C GLN A 224 -4.32 -8.34 -12.76
N GLY A 225 -5.50 -8.06 -13.33
CA GLY A 225 -6.38 -9.09 -13.91
C GLY A 225 -7.83 -9.02 -13.43
N SER A 226 -8.25 -7.89 -12.82
CA SER A 226 -9.60 -7.70 -12.27
C SER A 226 -9.99 -8.86 -11.33
N THR A 227 -11.20 -9.38 -11.43
CA THR A 227 -11.71 -10.52 -10.65
C THR A 227 -11.73 -11.83 -11.47
N TYR A 228 -10.91 -11.94 -12.52
CA TYR A 228 -10.82 -13.13 -13.36
C TYR A 228 -9.67 -14.03 -12.92
N ARG A 229 -10.00 -15.24 -12.46
CA ARG A 229 -9.03 -16.20 -11.88
C ARG A 229 -7.87 -16.56 -12.82
N ASP A 230 -8.17 -16.78 -14.10
CA ASP A 230 -7.18 -17.12 -15.12
C ASP A 230 -6.22 -15.95 -15.38
N LEU A 231 -6.75 -14.71 -15.48
CA LEU A 231 -5.94 -13.50 -15.65
C LEU A 231 -5.07 -13.25 -14.41
N ARG A 232 -5.63 -13.39 -13.20
CA ARG A 232 -4.85 -13.28 -11.93
C ARG A 232 -3.72 -14.30 -11.89
N ARG A 233 -3.98 -15.54 -12.32
CA ARG A 233 -2.94 -16.58 -12.40
C ARG A 233 -1.83 -16.19 -13.37
N ILE A 234 -2.18 -15.84 -14.61
CA ILE A 234 -1.23 -15.42 -15.65
C ILE A 234 -0.39 -14.23 -15.15
N SER A 235 -1.05 -13.24 -14.53
CA SER A 235 -0.37 -12.07 -14.00
C SER A 235 0.57 -12.44 -12.85
N ALA A 236 0.12 -13.23 -11.88
CA ALA A 236 0.95 -13.66 -10.74
C ALA A 236 2.19 -14.46 -11.20
N GLU A 237 2.04 -15.35 -12.18
CA GLU A 237 3.15 -16.12 -12.76
C GLU A 237 4.17 -15.18 -13.45
N LYS A 238 3.71 -14.21 -14.24
CA LYS A 238 4.58 -13.19 -14.86
C LYS A 238 5.30 -12.37 -13.80
N ILE A 239 4.60 -11.87 -12.80
CA ILE A 239 5.16 -11.05 -11.72
C ILE A 239 6.19 -11.84 -10.91
N ALA A 240 5.88 -13.07 -10.52
CA ALA A 240 6.80 -13.95 -9.81
C ALA A 240 8.09 -14.21 -10.61
N SER A 241 7.99 -14.29 -11.95
CA SER A 241 9.15 -14.54 -12.82
C SER A 241 10.14 -13.37 -12.90
N VAL A 242 9.78 -12.18 -12.45
CA VAL A 242 10.67 -11.00 -12.43
C VAL A 242 11.76 -11.14 -11.36
N GLY A 243 11.47 -11.85 -10.26
CA GLY A 243 12.43 -12.03 -9.16
C GLY A 243 12.68 -10.76 -8.35
N ALA A 244 11.67 -9.87 -8.26
CA ALA A 244 11.74 -8.63 -7.50
C ALA A 244 11.83 -8.88 -5.98
N ASP A 245 12.24 -7.87 -5.21
CA ASP A 245 12.39 -7.95 -3.74
C ASP A 245 11.07 -8.09 -3.00
N GLY A 246 9.96 -7.67 -3.61
CA GLY A 246 8.60 -7.85 -3.12
C GLY A 246 7.60 -7.77 -4.26
N ASN A 247 6.34 -8.11 -3.99
CA ASN A 247 5.29 -8.15 -5.01
C ASN A 247 4.00 -7.52 -4.47
N ALA A 248 3.27 -6.82 -5.32
CA ALA A 248 1.99 -6.23 -4.96
C ALA A 248 0.81 -6.87 -5.70
N ILE A 249 -0.36 -6.75 -5.10
CA ILE A 249 -1.65 -7.16 -5.65
C ILE A 249 -2.50 -5.90 -5.77
N GLY A 250 -2.73 -5.45 -7.00
CA GLY A 250 -3.56 -4.29 -7.31
C GLY A 250 -4.90 -4.68 -7.95
N GLY A 251 -5.73 -3.66 -8.24
CA GLY A 251 -7.02 -3.84 -8.93
C GLY A 251 -8.04 -4.65 -8.15
N LEU A 252 -7.95 -4.65 -6.82
CA LEU A 252 -8.94 -5.16 -5.87
C LEU A 252 -9.36 -4.03 -4.91
N SER A 253 -10.42 -4.23 -4.13
CA SER A 253 -11.04 -3.19 -3.29
C SER A 253 -11.52 -1.97 -4.10
N VAL A 254 -12.01 -2.22 -5.31
CA VAL A 254 -12.53 -1.21 -6.24
C VAL A 254 -14.04 -1.31 -6.44
N GLY A 255 -14.73 -2.11 -5.61
CA GLY A 255 -16.19 -2.25 -5.59
C GLY A 255 -16.71 -3.68 -5.66
N GLU A 256 -15.83 -4.68 -5.79
CA GLU A 256 -16.20 -6.10 -5.73
C GLU A 256 -16.60 -6.53 -4.31
N PRO A 257 -17.41 -7.60 -4.16
CA PRO A 257 -17.68 -8.24 -2.87
C PRO A 257 -16.39 -8.71 -2.19
N HIS A 258 -16.35 -8.66 -0.85
CA HIS A 258 -15.17 -9.04 -0.08
C HIS A 258 -14.74 -10.50 -0.33
N GLU A 259 -15.70 -11.40 -0.50
CA GLU A 259 -15.43 -12.82 -0.77
C GLU A 259 -14.70 -13.01 -2.10
N VAL A 260 -15.04 -12.22 -3.11
CA VAL A 260 -14.37 -12.24 -4.42
C VAL A 260 -12.93 -11.71 -4.28
N MET A 261 -12.73 -10.64 -3.50
CA MET A 261 -11.38 -10.14 -3.18
C MET A 261 -10.55 -11.21 -2.49
N TYR A 262 -11.10 -11.86 -1.45
CA TYR A 262 -10.38 -12.91 -0.71
C TYR A 262 -10.02 -14.10 -1.59
N GLU A 263 -10.93 -14.52 -2.47
CA GLU A 263 -10.66 -15.60 -3.44
C GLU A 263 -9.49 -15.25 -4.37
N MET A 264 -9.45 -14.02 -4.89
CA MET A 264 -8.37 -13.58 -5.77
C MET A 264 -7.04 -13.46 -5.02
N VAL A 265 -7.06 -12.93 -3.80
CA VAL A 265 -5.87 -12.84 -2.94
C VAL A 265 -5.32 -14.22 -2.61
N ASP A 266 -6.18 -15.16 -2.23
CA ASP A 266 -5.78 -16.54 -1.89
C ASP A 266 -5.10 -17.23 -3.09
N LEU A 267 -5.70 -17.10 -4.28
CA LEU A 267 -5.14 -17.61 -5.52
C LEU A 267 -3.75 -17.03 -5.80
N VAL A 268 -3.61 -15.71 -5.74
CA VAL A 268 -2.36 -15.01 -6.06
C VAL A 268 -1.28 -15.32 -5.03
N CYS A 269 -1.60 -15.33 -3.74
CA CYS A 269 -0.67 -15.69 -2.68
C CYS A 269 -0.15 -17.14 -2.79
N GLY A 270 -0.91 -18.04 -3.43
CA GLY A 270 -0.46 -19.40 -3.73
C GLY A 270 0.57 -19.49 -4.87
N ILE A 271 0.76 -18.41 -5.65
CA ILE A 271 1.66 -18.38 -6.82
C ILE A 271 2.89 -17.50 -6.55
N LEU A 272 2.70 -16.36 -5.89
CA LEU A 272 3.80 -15.43 -5.58
C LEU A 272 4.85 -16.10 -4.67
N PRO A 273 6.15 -15.75 -4.83
CA PRO A 273 7.23 -16.31 -4.01
C PRO A 273 6.92 -16.21 -2.51
N SER A 274 7.19 -17.30 -1.79
CA SER A 274 6.94 -17.36 -0.35
C SER A 274 7.98 -16.62 0.47
N ASP A 275 9.17 -16.40 -0.08
CA ASP A 275 10.31 -15.72 0.55
C ASP A 275 10.36 -14.21 0.24
N ARG A 276 9.29 -13.66 -0.33
CA ARG A 276 9.16 -12.24 -0.65
C ARG A 276 7.92 -11.64 0.02
N PRO A 277 7.94 -10.35 0.43
CA PRO A 277 6.77 -9.69 0.99
C PRO A 277 5.69 -9.49 -0.07
N ARG A 278 4.44 -9.56 0.37
CA ARG A 278 3.23 -9.39 -0.45
C ARG A 278 2.45 -8.18 0.04
N TYR A 279 2.25 -7.23 -0.84
CA TYR A 279 1.54 -6.00 -0.56
C TYR A 279 0.18 -6.01 -1.26
N LEU A 280 -0.92 -5.96 -0.49
CA LEU A 280 -2.28 -5.77 -1.01
C LEU A 280 -2.63 -4.29 -0.96
N MET A 281 -2.81 -3.69 -2.14
CA MET A 281 -2.98 -2.25 -2.30
C MET A 281 -4.39 -1.78 -1.97
N GLY A 282 -4.51 -0.70 -1.20
CA GLY A 282 -5.77 0.01 -0.95
C GLY A 282 -6.78 -0.69 -0.04
N VAL A 283 -6.37 -1.72 0.68
CA VAL A 283 -7.24 -2.48 1.60
C VAL A 283 -6.93 -2.10 3.05
N GLY A 284 -7.87 -1.81 3.90
CA GLY A 284 -9.28 -1.55 3.83
C GLY A 284 -9.88 -1.46 5.22
N THR A 285 -11.00 -2.15 5.43
CA THR A 285 -11.61 -2.21 6.77
C THR A 285 -10.75 -3.02 7.73
N PRO A 286 -10.87 -2.78 9.06
CA PRO A 286 -10.14 -3.60 10.05
C PRO A 286 -10.35 -5.10 9.90
N ALA A 287 -11.57 -5.54 9.60
CA ALA A 287 -11.89 -6.95 9.33
C ALA A 287 -11.17 -7.46 8.08
N ASN A 288 -11.19 -6.69 6.96
CA ASN A 288 -10.48 -7.07 5.74
C ASN A 288 -8.98 -7.20 5.95
N ILE A 289 -8.38 -6.36 6.81
CA ILE A 289 -6.95 -6.45 7.15
C ILE A 289 -6.65 -7.82 7.77
N LEU A 290 -7.42 -8.23 8.79
CA LEU A 290 -7.22 -9.51 9.47
C LEU A 290 -7.45 -10.72 8.54
N GLU A 291 -8.49 -10.68 7.70
CA GLU A 291 -8.76 -11.75 6.74
C GLU A 291 -7.64 -11.87 5.70
N ASN A 292 -7.12 -10.76 5.20
CA ASN A 292 -6.02 -10.79 4.22
C ASN A 292 -4.68 -11.20 4.84
N ILE A 293 -4.42 -10.88 6.12
CA ILE A 293 -3.28 -11.44 6.87
C ILE A 293 -3.38 -12.97 6.89
N ALA A 294 -4.57 -13.53 7.18
CA ALA A 294 -4.80 -14.97 7.17
C ALA A 294 -4.53 -15.62 5.80
N LEU A 295 -4.67 -14.87 4.70
CA LEU A 295 -4.38 -15.30 3.33
C LEU A 295 -2.91 -15.13 2.94
N GLY A 296 -2.07 -14.57 3.81
CA GLY A 296 -0.62 -14.44 3.60
C GLY A 296 -0.16 -13.09 3.07
N ILE A 297 -0.92 -12.02 3.29
CA ILE A 297 -0.53 -10.64 3.00
C ILE A 297 0.31 -10.07 4.15
N ASP A 298 1.38 -9.37 3.81
CA ASP A 298 2.34 -8.77 4.74
C ASP A 298 2.17 -7.25 4.89
N MET A 299 1.75 -6.57 3.84
CA MET A 299 1.68 -5.11 3.79
C MET A 299 0.32 -4.67 3.24
N MET A 300 -0.26 -3.63 3.83
CA MET A 300 -1.53 -3.04 3.41
C MET A 300 -1.51 -1.53 3.67
N ASP A 301 -2.27 -0.80 2.88
CA ASP A 301 -2.54 0.63 3.07
C ASP A 301 -4.02 0.93 2.84
N CYS A 302 -4.50 2.00 3.40
CA CYS A 302 -5.80 2.57 3.05
C CYS A 302 -5.93 3.99 3.59
N VAL A 303 -6.67 4.85 2.90
CA VAL A 303 -7.02 6.19 3.39
C VAL A 303 -8.14 6.18 4.46
N MET A 304 -8.75 5.02 4.69
CA MET A 304 -9.91 4.86 5.59
C MET A 304 -9.69 5.42 7.00
N PRO A 305 -8.59 5.11 7.70
CA PRO A 305 -8.41 5.59 9.07
C PRO A 305 -8.60 7.09 9.18
N THR A 306 -7.86 7.87 8.40
CA THR A 306 -7.92 9.32 8.45
C THR A 306 -9.14 9.90 7.74
N ARG A 307 -9.65 9.28 6.67
CA ARG A 307 -10.86 9.73 5.97
C ARG A 307 -12.09 9.56 6.85
N ASN A 308 -12.26 8.39 7.46
CA ASN A 308 -13.38 8.10 8.35
C ASN A 308 -13.30 8.94 9.64
N ALA A 309 -12.10 9.10 10.20
CA ALA A 309 -11.86 9.98 11.34
C ALA A 309 -12.39 11.40 11.10
N ARG A 310 -12.01 12.02 9.99
CA ARG A 310 -12.48 13.38 9.65
C ARG A 310 -13.99 13.47 9.43
N ASN A 311 -14.66 12.34 9.22
CA ASN A 311 -16.11 12.23 9.13
C ASN A 311 -16.78 11.82 10.44
N GLY A 312 -16.01 11.63 11.51
CA GLY A 312 -16.50 11.32 12.85
C GLY A 312 -16.74 9.83 13.10
N MET A 313 -16.18 8.94 12.27
CA MET A 313 -16.20 7.50 12.50
C MET A 313 -14.89 7.07 13.15
N LEU A 314 -14.97 6.43 14.31
CA LEU A 314 -13.86 5.88 15.08
C LEU A 314 -13.92 4.34 15.03
N PHE A 315 -12.74 3.72 14.98
CA PHE A 315 -12.59 2.26 15.04
C PHE A 315 -12.05 1.87 16.43
N THR A 316 -12.65 0.88 17.05
CA THR A 316 -12.23 0.34 18.34
C THR A 316 -12.20 -1.20 18.29
N ALA A 317 -11.57 -1.84 19.26
CA ALA A 317 -11.56 -3.30 19.38
C ALA A 317 -12.96 -3.91 19.61
N GLU A 318 -13.93 -3.12 20.05
CA GLU A 318 -15.31 -3.55 20.30
C GLU A 318 -16.27 -3.22 19.14
N GLY A 319 -15.79 -2.47 18.13
CA GLY A 319 -16.61 -2.07 16.98
C GLY A 319 -16.40 -0.63 16.55
N THR A 320 -17.34 -0.08 15.79
CA THR A 320 -17.26 1.29 15.25
C THR A 320 -18.15 2.26 16.00
N ILE A 321 -17.62 3.46 16.24
CA ILE A 321 -18.31 4.59 16.88
C ILE A 321 -18.56 5.68 15.85
N ASN A 322 -19.80 6.13 15.67
CA ASN A 322 -20.06 7.44 15.06
C ASN A 322 -20.16 8.49 16.17
N ILE A 323 -19.09 9.25 16.37
CA ILE A 323 -18.99 10.23 17.46
C ILE A 323 -20.00 11.36 17.34
N LYS A 324 -20.59 11.59 16.17
CA LYS A 324 -21.64 12.61 15.97
C LYS A 324 -22.99 12.22 16.60
N ASN A 325 -23.19 10.95 16.95
CA ASN A 325 -24.43 10.49 17.56
C ASN A 325 -24.70 11.19 18.90
N ARG A 326 -25.99 11.51 19.15
CA ARG A 326 -26.41 12.24 20.34
C ARG A 326 -26.09 11.52 21.66
N LYS A 327 -26.07 10.20 21.66
CA LYS A 327 -25.78 9.40 22.86
C LYS A 327 -24.39 9.64 23.46
N TRP A 328 -23.46 10.23 22.71
CA TRP A 328 -22.13 10.58 23.20
C TRP A 328 -22.05 12.00 23.80
N ALA A 329 -23.16 12.76 23.85
CA ALA A 329 -23.16 14.16 24.25
C ALA A 329 -22.77 14.39 25.73
N ASP A 330 -23.05 13.41 26.56
CA ASP A 330 -22.81 13.40 28.02
C ASP A 330 -22.02 12.15 28.46
N ASP A 331 -21.35 11.47 27.50
CA ASP A 331 -20.42 10.39 27.80
C ASP A 331 -19.03 10.96 28.13
N PHE A 332 -18.73 11.12 29.40
CA PHE A 332 -17.46 11.63 29.91
C PHE A 332 -16.38 10.53 30.06
N SER A 333 -16.64 9.33 29.59
CA SER A 333 -15.61 8.31 29.56
C SER A 333 -14.54 8.61 28.49
N PRO A 334 -13.32 8.06 28.60
CA PRO A 334 -12.28 8.16 27.60
C PRO A 334 -12.77 7.73 26.21
N ILE A 335 -12.10 8.19 25.15
CA ILE A 335 -12.43 7.81 23.76
C ILE A 335 -12.36 6.29 23.62
N ASP A 336 -11.25 5.70 24.07
CA ASP A 336 -11.08 4.25 24.15
C ASP A 336 -10.25 3.89 25.38
N LEU A 337 -10.71 2.90 26.15
CA LEU A 337 -10.01 2.40 27.34
C LEU A 337 -8.78 1.55 27.00
N ALA A 338 -8.70 1.01 25.78
CA ALA A 338 -7.53 0.26 25.33
C ALA A 338 -6.29 1.16 25.18
N GLY A 339 -6.49 2.48 24.93
CA GLY A 339 -5.43 3.48 24.96
C GLY A 339 -4.36 3.25 23.89
N TYR A 340 -4.74 3.14 22.63
CA TYR A 340 -3.81 2.96 21.50
C TYR A 340 -2.85 4.13 21.36
N THR A 341 -3.31 5.32 21.71
CA THR A 341 -2.55 6.57 21.71
C THR A 341 -2.91 7.44 22.90
N TRP A 342 -2.12 8.49 23.15
CA TRP A 342 -2.35 9.42 24.24
C TRP A 342 -3.70 10.13 24.17
N VAL A 343 -4.26 10.37 22.97
CA VAL A 343 -5.55 11.07 22.80
C VAL A 343 -6.72 10.25 23.36
N ASP A 344 -6.59 8.93 23.39
CA ASP A 344 -7.66 8.02 23.81
C ASP A 344 -8.04 8.17 25.28
N THR A 345 -7.05 8.46 26.12
CA THR A 345 -7.22 8.64 27.56
C THR A 345 -7.25 10.11 27.98
N ALA A 346 -6.68 11.01 27.17
CA ALA A 346 -6.66 12.44 27.46
C ALA A 346 -8.00 13.13 27.20
N TYR A 347 -8.80 12.60 26.28
CA TYR A 347 -10.06 13.22 25.88
C TYR A 347 -11.25 12.29 26.11
N THR A 348 -12.43 12.89 26.35
CA THR A 348 -13.70 12.17 26.50
C THR A 348 -14.49 12.13 25.20
N LYS A 349 -15.38 11.15 25.07
CA LYS A 349 -16.32 11.07 23.94
C LYS A 349 -17.21 12.33 23.85
N ALA A 350 -17.68 12.84 25.00
CA ALA A 350 -18.49 14.07 25.05
C ALA A 350 -17.73 15.27 24.47
N TYR A 351 -16.45 15.46 24.85
CA TYR A 351 -15.63 16.55 24.32
C TYR A 351 -15.36 16.38 22.84
N LEU A 352 -14.96 15.19 22.42
CA LEU A 352 -14.70 14.91 20.98
C LEU A 352 -15.97 15.15 20.14
N ARG A 353 -17.15 14.71 20.63
CA ARG A 353 -18.41 15.00 19.96
C ARG A 353 -18.68 16.50 19.87
N HIS A 354 -18.44 17.27 20.95
CA HIS A 354 -18.57 18.73 20.95
C HIS A 354 -17.70 19.36 19.85
N LEU A 355 -16.43 18.94 19.72
CA LEU A 355 -15.53 19.45 18.67
C LEU A 355 -16.05 19.16 17.25
N PHE A 356 -16.64 17.99 17.02
CA PHE A 356 -17.28 17.68 15.74
C PHE A 356 -18.54 18.50 15.48
N ALA A 357 -19.34 18.79 16.51
CA ALA A 357 -20.53 19.63 16.39
C ALA A 357 -20.18 21.11 16.13
N ALA A 358 -19.04 21.57 16.66
CA ALA A 358 -18.49 22.91 16.45
C ALA A 358 -17.62 23.04 15.18
N ASP A 359 -17.44 21.93 14.43
CA ASP A 359 -16.56 21.80 13.25
C ASP A 359 -15.09 22.21 13.51
N GLU A 360 -14.59 21.97 14.73
CA GLU A 360 -13.22 22.28 15.11
C GLU A 360 -12.21 21.31 14.49
N PHE A 361 -11.08 21.85 14.00
CA PHE A 361 -10.00 21.03 13.43
C PHE A 361 -9.42 20.04 14.42
N LEU A 362 -9.33 20.40 15.70
CA LEU A 362 -8.80 19.54 16.75
C LEU A 362 -9.58 18.22 16.84
N GLY A 363 -10.92 18.24 16.66
CA GLY A 363 -11.71 17.01 16.64
C GLY A 363 -11.30 16.04 15.52
N LYS A 364 -11.03 16.58 14.34
CA LYS A 364 -10.57 15.77 13.19
C LYS A 364 -9.15 15.23 13.38
N GLN A 365 -8.29 15.98 14.08
CA GLN A 365 -6.93 15.57 14.43
C GLN A 365 -6.96 14.45 15.47
N ILE A 366 -7.65 14.64 16.60
CA ILE A 366 -7.82 13.63 17.65
C ILE A 366 -8.32 12.30 17.05
N ALA A 367 -9.40 12.36 16.27
CA ALA A 367 -9.99 11.20 15.63
C ALA A 367 -9.00 10.50 14.65
N SER A 368 -8.15 11.28 13.94
CA SER A 368 -7.16 10.72 13.00
C SER A 368 -6.04 10.00 13.75
N VAL A 369 -5.53 10.59 14.84
CA VAL A 369 -4.51 9.97 15.70
C VAL A 369 -5.06 8.68 16.31
N HIS A 370 -6.27 8.71 16.88
CA HIS A 370 -6.95 7.54 17.41
C HIS A 370 -7.08 6.42 16.38
N ASN A 371 -7.67 6.69 15.22
CA ASN A 371 -7.89 5.65 14.20
C ASN A 371 -6.59 5.05 13.68
N LEU A 372 -5.54 5.86 13.50
CA LEU A 372 -4.24 5.33 13.07
C LEU A 372 -3.62 4.47 14.18
N GLY A 373 -3.68 4.92 15.43
CA GLY A 373 -3.24 4.11 16.57
C GLY A 373 -3.94 2.77 16.63
N PHE A 374 -5.27 2.75 16.46
CA PHE A 374 -6.05 1.52 16.41
C PHE A 374 -5.61 0.59 15.26
N TYR A 375 -5.39 1.11 14.03
CA TYR A 375 -4.98 0.28 12.89
C TYR A 375 -3.60 -0.33 13.11
N LEU A 376 -2.65 0.42 13.68
CA LEU A 376 -1.30 -0.10 13.96
C LEU A 376 -1.33 -1.09 15.13
N TRP A 377 -2.13 -0.83 16.16
CA TRP A 377 -2.39 -1.77 17.24
C TRP A 377 -2.97 -3.09 16.70
N LEU A 378 -3.94 -3.03 15.78
CA LEU A 378 -4.57 -4.23 15.22
C LEU A 378 -3.58 -5.16 14.53
N VAL A 379 -2.67 -4.60 13.71
CA VAL A 379 -1.64 -5.41 13.05
C VAL A 379 -0.53 -5.84 14.01
N GLU A 380 -0.27 -5.09 15.07
CA GLU A 380 0.61 -5.49 16.16
C GLU A 380 0.05 -6.70 16.91
N GLN A 381 -1.24 -6.66 17.29
CA GLN A 381 -1.92 -7.81 17.90
C GLN A 381 -1.90 -9.02 16.96
N ALA A 382 -2.12 -8.83 15.65
CA ALA A 382 -1.99 -9.92 14.69
C ALA A 382 -0.59 -10.56 14.73
N ARG A 383 0.49 -9.77 14.80
CA ARG A 383 1.86 -10.29 14.95
C ARG A 383 2.06 -11.08 16.24
N GLU A 384 1.56 -10.57 17.38
CA GLU A 384 1.67 -11.26 18.67
C GLU A 384 0.92 -12.60 18.66
N HIS A 385 -0.28 -12.65 18.07
CA HIS A 385 -1.07 -13.89 17.97
C HIS A 385 -0.50 -14.88 16.94
N ILE A 386 0.13 -14.41 15.85
CA ILE A 386 0.90 -15.30 14.95
C ILE A 386 2.07 -15.93 15.71
N LYS A 387 2.78 -15.14 16.50
CA LYS A 387 3.91 -15.60 17.32
C LYS A 387 3.46 -16.59 18.40
N ALA A 388 2.31 -16.36 19.04
CA ALA A 388 1.71 -17.24 20.03
C ALA A 388 1.12 -18.52 19.42
N GLY A 389 0.81 -18.52 18.11
CA GLY A 389 0.22 -19.67 17.40
C GLY A 389 -1.30 -19.81 17.56
N ASP A 390 -1.98 -18.76 17.99
CA ASP A 390 -3.44 -18.72 18.19
C ASP A 390 -4.15 -17.67 17.30
N PHE A 391 -3.45 -17.17 16.27
CA PHE A 391 -3.92 -16.10 15.39
C PHE A 391 -5.30 -16.39 14.80
N SER A 392 -5.55 -17.59 14.28
CA SER A 392 -6.83 -17.91 13.63
C SER A 392 -8.02 -17.79 14.59
N VAL A 393 -7.87 -18.26 15.85
CA VAL A 393 -8.92 -18.17 16.87
C VAL A 393 -9.17 -16.72 17.28
N TRP A 394 -8.10 -15.96 17.52
CA TRP A 394 -8.19 -14.55 17.85
C TRP A 394 -8.78 -13.73 16.70
N LYS A 395 -8.36 -13.98 15.46
CA LYS A 395 -8.89 -13.32 14.26
C LYS A 395 -10.40 -13.48 14.14
N ASP A 396 -10.90 -14.72 14.25
CA ASP A 396 -12.33 -14.98 14.13
C ASP A 396 -13.17 -14.29 15.22
N MET A 397 -12.62 -14.18 16.43
CA MET A 397 -13.25 -13.40 17.50
C MET A 397 -13.24 -11.89 17.18
N MET A 398 -12.10 -11.36 16.73
CA MET A 398 -11.94 -9.94 16.44
C MET A 398 -12.81 -9.48 15.26
N VAL A 399 -12.85 -10.25 14.16
CA VAL A 399 -13.66 -9.89 12.98
C VAL A 399 -15.14 -9.70 13.36
N ARG A 400 -15.69 -10.58 14.21
CA ARG A 400 -17.08 -10.45 14.71
C ARG A 400 -17.32 -9.17 15.50
N LYS A 401 -16.34 -8.74 16.32
CA LYS A 401 -16.43 -7.48 17.09
C LYS A 401 -16.33 -6.27 16.17
N LEU A 402 -15.39 -6.30 15.23
CA LEU A 402 -15.10 -5.17 14.33
C LEU A 402 -16.30 -4.81 13.42
N ASP A 403 -17.18 -5.75 13.13
CA ASP A 403 -18.42 -5.51 12.37
C ASP A 403 -19.55 -4.89 13.21
N THR A 404 -19.36 -4.76 14.52
CA THR A 404 -20.35 -4.19 15.43
C THR A 404 -20.40 -2.66 15.33
N ARG A 405 -21.60 -2.09 15.40
CA ARG A 405 -21.81 -0.65 15.53
C ARG A 405 -22.21 -0.32 16.96
N LEU A 406 -21.35 0.45 17.63
CA LEU A 406 -21.56 0.89 19.02
C LEU A 406 -22.42 2.14 19.10
#